data_9166ab85efb9144e55695290905fe952
#
_entry.id   9166ab85efb9144e55695290905fe952
#
_cell.length_a   1.000
_cell.length_b   1.000
_cell.length_c   1.000
_cell.angle_alpha   90.00
_cell.angle_beta   90.00
_cell.angle_gamma   90.00
#
_symmetry.space_group_name_H-M   'P 1'
#
loop_
_entity.id
_entity.type
_entity.pdbx_description
1 polymer ?
#
loop_
_entity_poly.entity_id
_entity_poly.type
_entity_poly.pdbx_seq_one_letter_code
_entity_poly.pdbx_strand_id
1 'polypeptide(L)'
;IGIKRIIAVIIGSIGVWIILDPTGVNFSLFNLLPVIGGAFLAMGNIFTWRWCSDESPLILVATFFIAIGLCGFIGASFFSIYPVVNPLNSNFIFQGWNSVSFYFWTLVSIQAFASIIAVSLLTKAYQMADTTYLNVFEYFFLISAGVAAWIFFNQKLSSYTISGIVLIVIAGLIVSLASQTKK
;
A
#
# COMPACT_ATOMS: atom_id res chain seq x y z
N ILE A 1 -10.07 16.93 18.44
CA ILE A 1 -10.37 15.71 17.68
C ILE A 1 -11.78 15.28 18.08
N GLY A 2 -12.74 15.21 17.09
CA GLY A 2 -14.12 14.81 17.39
C GLY A 2 -14.21 13.32 17.76
N ILE A 3 -15.13 12.99 18.66
CA ILE A 3 -15.35 11.61 19.16
C ILE A 3 -15.59 10.62 18.02
N LYS A 4 -16.26 11.02 16.94
CA LYS A 4 -16.49 10.20 15.75
C LYS A 4 -15.20 9.75 15.07
N ARG A 5 -14.15 10.61 15.05
CA ARG A 5 -12.85 10.25 14.49
C ARG A 5 -12.12 9.23 15.35
N ILE A 6 -12.23 9.34 16.67
CA ILE A 6 -11.63 8.37 17.61
C ILE A 6 -12.29 6.99 17.43
N ILE A 7 -13.63 6.95 17.38
CA ILE A 7 -14.38 5.72 17.13
C ILE A 7 -13.95 5.08 15.79
N ALA A 8 -13.84 5.85 14.75
CA ALA A 8 -13.42 5.37 13.44
C ALA A 8 -12.00 4.76 13.48
N VAL A 9 -11.05 5.41 14.16
CA VAL A 9 -9.68 4.86 14.33
C VAL A 9 -9.73 3.52 15.06
N ILE A 10 -10.51 3.40 16.11
CA ILE A 10 -10.66 2.14 16.87
C ILE A 10 -11.23 1.05 15.96
N ILE A 11 -12.33 1.31 15.23
CA ILE A 11 -12.95 0.35 14.32
C ILE A 11 -11.97 -0.07 13.22
N GLY A 12 -11.25 0.88 12.60
CA GLY A 12 -10.26 0.59 11.58
C GLY A 12 -9.09 -0.25 12.11
N SER A 13 -8.61 0.04 13.33
CA SER A 13 -7.55 -0.73 13.98
C SER A 13 -8.00 -2.17 14.27
N ILE A 14 -9.23 -2.38 14.69
CA ILE A 14 -9.82 -3.72 14.87
C ILE A 14 -9.88 -4.44 13.52
N GLY A 15 -10.29 -3.77 12.45
CA GLY A 15 -10.30 -4.34 11.10
C GLY A 15 -8.91 -4.80 10.65
N VAL A 16 -7.89 -3.98 10.85
CA VAL A 16 -6.48 -4.35 10.55
C VAL A 16 -6.05 -5.55 11.40
N TRP A 17 -6.38 -5.56 12.69
CA TRP A 17 -6.04 -6.65 13.60
C TRP A 17 -6.66 -7.98 13.13
N ILE A 18 -7.91 -7.97 12.69
CA ILE A 18 -8.60 -9.17 12.18
C ILE A 18 -7.92 -9.67 10.89
N ILE A 19 -7.50 -8.77 9.99
CA ILE A 19 -6.82 -9.14 8.74
C ILE A 19 -5.44 -9.75 9.02
N LEU A 20 -4.71 -9.19 9.99
CA LEU A 20 -3.38 -9.68 10.37
C LEU A 20 -3.40 -11.06 11.02
N ASP A 21 -4.55 -11.47 11.57
CA ASP A 21 -4.74 -12.74 12.29
C ASP A 21 -3.54 -13.10 13.21
N PRO A 22 -3.23 -12.28 14.22
CA PRO A 22 -2.04 -12.45 15.03
C PRO A 22 -2.07 -13.72 15.90
N THR A 23 -3.23 -14.36 16.00
CA THR A 23 -3.42 -15.64 16.72
C THR A 23 -3.27 -16.85 15.79
N GLY A 24 -3.15 -16.62 14.48
CA GLY A 24 -2.96 -17.68 13.49
C GLY A 24 -1.61 -18.37 13.62
N VAL A 25 -1.57 -19.65 13.22
CA VAL A 25 -0.39 -20.52 13.31
C VAL A 25 0.83 -19.97 12.53
N ASN A 26 0.60 -19.07 11.58
CA ASN A 26 1.61 -18.50 10.68
C ASN A 26 1.91 -17.02 10.98
N PHE A 27 1.56 -16.49 12.16
CA PHE A 27 1.87 -15.10 12.47
C PHE A 27 3.38 -14.89 12.59
N SER A 28 3.90 -13.95 11.83
CA SER A 28 5.29 -13.50 11.88
C SER A 28 5.34 -12.00 12.14
N LEU A 29 6.40 -11.53 12.82
CA LEU A 29 6.67 -10.09 12.97
C LEU A 29 6.74 -9.36 11.62
N PHE A 30 7.10 -10.06 10.54
CA PHE A 30 7.05 -9.52 9.17
C PHE A 30 5.65 -9.13 8.71
N ASN A 31 4.59 -9.70 9.31
CA ASN A 31 3.21 -9.31 9.02
C ASN A 31 2.88 -7.89 9.50
N LEU A 32 3.72 -7.29 10.36
CA LEU A 32 3.58 -5.89 10.78
C LEU A 32 4.22 -4.88 9.81
N LEU A 33 5.08 -5.33 8.89
CA LEU A 33 5.72 -4.44 7.91
C LEU A 33 4.72 -3.62 7.08
N PRO A 34 3.58 -4.16 6.61
CA PRO A 34 2.58 -3.37 5.89
C PRO A 34 1.97 -2.24 6.74
N VAL A 35 1.85 -2.43 8.06
CA VAL A 35 1.33 -1.38 8.97
C VAL A 35 2.32 -0.23 9.05
N ILE A 36 3.61 -0.53 9.20
CA ILE A 36 4.68 0.47 9.19
C ILE A 36 4.73 1.17 7.84
N GLY A 37 4.67 0.42 6.74
CA GLY A 37 4.61 0.96 5.38
C GLY A 37 3.42 1.91 5.18
N GLY A 38 2.25 1.53 5.68
CA GLY A 38 1.04 2.37 5.67
C GLY A 38 1.21 3.67 6.45
N ALA A 39 1.89 3.65 7.59
CA ALA A 39 2.19 4.84 8.37
C ALA A 39 3.11 5.80 7.59
N PHE A 40 4.18 5.29 6.96
CA PHE A 40 5.05 6.10 6.09
C PHE A 40 4.31 6.66 4.87
N LEU A 41 3.44 5.87 4.25
CA LEU A 41 2.60 6.33 3.14
C LEU A 41 1.69 7.49 3.57
N ALA A 42 1.01 7.36 4.70
CA ALA A 42 0.16 8.40 5.25
C ALA A 42 0.93 9.69 5.55
N MET A 43 2.14 9.58 6.11
CA MET A 43 3.02 10.73 6.32
C MET A 43 3.42 11.37 4.99
N GLY A 44 3.79 10.58 3.99
CA GLY A 44 4.14 11.07 2.65
C GLY A 44 2.98 11.83 2.00
N ASN A 45 1.77 11.31 2.09
CA ASN A 45 0.56 11.97 1.55
C ASN A 45 0.28 13.32 2.25
N ILE A 46 0.46 13.38 3.58
CA ILE A 46 0.31 14.64 4.35
C ILE A 46 1.38 15.65 3.93
N PHE A 47 2.63 15.23 3.74
CA PHE A 47 3.72 16.11 3.30
C PHE A 47 3.50 16.61 1.87
N THR A 48 3.02 15.74 0.97
CA THR A 48 2.66 16.13 -0.40
C THR A 48 1.60 17.22 -0.40
N TRP A 49 0.54 17.05 0.38
CA TRP A 49 -0.51 18.06 0.50
C TRP A 49 -0.01 19.37 1.12
N ARG A 50 0.82 19.30 2.15
CA ARG A 50 1.19 20.47 2.95
C ARG A 50 2.35 21.26 2.37
N TRP A 51 3.32 20.57 1.77
CA TRP A 51 4.59 21.19 1.37
C TRP A 51 4.89 21.10 -0.13
N CYS A 52 4.22 20.23 -0.86
CA CYS A 52 4.50 20.00 -2.26
C CYS A 52 3.29 20.33 -3.17
N SER A 53 2.38 21.21 -2.71
CA SER A 53 1.18 21.58 -3.48
C SER A 53 1.51 22.23 -4.82
N ASP A 54 2.62 22.98 -4.87
CA ASP A 54 3.05 23.75 -6.03
C ASP A 54 4.04 22.99 -6.93
N GLU A 55 4.49 21.81 -6.49
CA GLU A 55 5.45 21.00 -7.23
C GLU A 55 4.77 20.21 -8.37
N SER A 56 5.53 19.92 -9.41
CA SER A 56 5.02 19.06 -10.49
C SER A 56 4.76 17.63 -9.98
N PRO A 57 3.54 17.06 -10.15
CA PRO A 57 3.28 15.67 -9.78
C PRO A 57 4.24 14.68 -10.44
N LEU A 58 4.63 14.92 -11.69
CA LEU A 58 5.57 14.05 -12.41
C LEU A 58 6.95 14.03 -11.78
N ILE A 59 7.43 15.16 -11.27
CA ILE A 59 8.75 15.24 -10.61
C ILE A 59 8.69 14.45 -9.30
N LEU A 60 7.63 14.61 -8.50
CA LEU A 60 7.45 13.88 -7.25
C LEU A 60 7.39 12.36 -7.49
N VAL A 61 6.63 11.94 -8.50
CA VAL A 61 6.50 10.53 -8.88
C VAL A 61 7.81 9.97 -9.44
N ALA A 62 8.51 10.72 -10.29
CA ALA A 62 9.81 10.30 -10.82
C ALA A 62 10.83 10.11 -9.69
N THR A 63 10.90 11.05 -8.75
CA THR A 63 11.81 10.97 -7.59
C THR A 63 11.48 9.73 -6.74
N PHE A 64 10.20 9.46 -6.50
CA PHE A 64 9.73 8.29 -5.77
C PHE A 64 10.15 6.97 -6.44
N PHE A 65 9.91 6.83 -7.75
CA PHE A 65 10.28 5.61 -8.47
C PHE A 65 11.80 5.45 -8.62
N ILE A 66 12.55 6.54 -8.80
CA ILE A 66 14.02 6.49 -8.79
C ILE A 66 14.54 6.03 -7.44
N ALA A 67 14.02 6.57 -6.33
CA ALA A 67 14.43 6.17 -4.99
C ALA A 67 14.17 4.68 -4.73
N ILE A 68 12.96 4.18 -5.06
CA ILE A 68 12.63 2.75 -4.92
C ILE A 68 13.51 1.89 -5.83
N GLY A 69 13.71 2.33 -7.08
CA GLY A 69 14.57 1.64 -8.05
C GLY A 69 16.01 1.50 -7.55
N LEU A 70 16.58 2.58 -6.99
CA LEU A 70 17.91 2.54 -6.38
C LEU A 70 17.98 1.60 -5.18
N CYS A 71 17.00 1.65 -4.28
CA CYS A 71 16.92 0.72 -3.15
C CYS A 71 16.84 -0.73 -3.62
N GLY A 72 15.99 -1.01 -4.62
CA GLY A 72 15.86 -2.34 -5.22
C GLY A 72 17.16 -2.81 -5.89
N PHE A 73 17.82 -1.94 -6.63
CA PHE A 73 19.10 -2.24 -7.28
C PHE A 73 20.20 -2.55 -6.25
N ILE A 74 20.32 -1.74 -5.20
CA ILE A 74 21.28 -1.96 -4.12
C ILE A 74 21.00 -3.30 -3.42
N GLY A 75 19.73 -3.58 -3.09
CA GLY A 75 19.32 -4.83 -2.45
C GLY A 75 19.61 -6.04 -3.32
N ALA A 76 19.23 -6.02 -4.60
CA ALA A 76 19.48 -7.10 -5.53
C ALA A 76 20.99 -7.35 -5.73
N SER A 77 21.80 -6.29 -5.83
CA SER A 77 23.25 -6.38 -5.96
C SER A 77 23.87 -6.98 -4.69
N PHE A 78 23.43 -6.54 -3.51
CA PHE A 78 23.92 -7.08 -2.23
C PHE A 78 23.65 -8.57 -2.10
N PHE A 79 22.43 -9.04 -2.36
CA PHE A 79 22.09 -10.46 -2.27
C PHE A 79 22.67 -11.31 -3.42
N SER A 80 23.03 -10.69 -4.54
CA SER A 80 23.80 -11.40 -5.60
C SER A 80 25.23 -11.66 -5.19
N ILE A 81 25.86 -10.76 -4.41
CA ILE A 81 27.24 -10.93 -3.91
C ILE A 81 27.27 -11.79 -2.64
N TYR A 82 26.27 -11.62 -1.77
CA TYR A 82 26.15 -12.36 -0.51
C TYR A 82 24.85 -13.19 -0.50
N PRO A 83 24.81 -14.30 -1.24
CA PRO A 83 23.62 -15.14 -1.29
C PRO A 83 23.34 -15.76 0.09
N VAL A 84 22.14 -15.54 0.60
CA VAL A 84 21.69 -16.17 1.86
C VAL A 84 21.32 -17.63 1.55
N VAL A 85 22.26 -18.54 1.76
CA VAL A 85 22.06 -19.97 1.59
C VAL A 85 21.34 -20.52 2.83
N ASN A 86 20.05 -20.35 2.90
CA ASN A 86 19.24 -20.96 3.95
C ASN A 86 18.09 -21.75 3.30
N PRO A 87 18.16 -23.09 3.20
CA PRO A 87 17.16 -23.92 2.53
C PRO A 87 15.76 -23.84 3.17
N LEU A 88 15.66 -23.36 4.42
CA LEU A 88 14.41 -23.21 5.16
C LEU A 88 13.72 -21.84 4.93
N ASN A 89 14.41 -20.85 4.38
CA ASN A 89 13.88 -19.50 4.14
C ASN A 89 14.21 -19.04 2.71
N SER A 90 13.65 -19.71 1.71
CA SER A 90 13.69 -19.24 0.31
C SER A 90 12.77 -18.04 0.08
N ASN A 91 12.74 -17.08 1.02
CA ASN A 91 11.95 -15.87 0.86
C ASN A 91 12.50 -15.06 -0.31
N PHE A 92 11.62 -14.66 -1.21
CA PHE A 92 11.90 -13.83 -2.38
C PHE A 92 12.81 -12.62 -2.08
N ILE A 93 12.70 -12.04 -0.87
CA ILE A 93 13.48 -10.89 -0.42
C ILE A 93 15.00 -11.16 -0.40
N PHE A 94 15.42 -12.40 -0.15
CA PHE A 94 16.83 -12.76 -0.01
C PHE A 94 17.43 -13.38 -1.28
N GLN A 95 16.65 -13.44 -2.35
CA GLN A 95 17.12 -13.93 -3.64
C GLN A 95 17.78 -12.77 -4.40
N GLY A 96 18.98 -13.02 -4.91
CA GLY A 96 19.64 -12.10 -5.82
C GLY A 96 18.96 -12.05 -7.19
N TRP A 97 19.63 -11.45 -8.16
CA TRP A 97 19.10 -11.32 -9.51
C TRP A 97 18.93 -12.68 -10.19
N ASN A 98 17.73 -12.96 -10.66
CA ASN A 98 17.42 -14.13 -11.47
C ASN A 98 17.15 -13.71 -12.93
N SER A 99 17.55 -14.57 -13.88
CA SER A 99 17.19 -14.35 -15.29
C SER A 99 15.68 -14.48 -15.48
N VAL A 100 15.09 -13.50 -16.15
CA VAL A 100 13.65 -13.44 -16.39
C VAL A 100 13.34 -13.53 -17.88
N SER A 101 12.15 -14.05 -18.24
CA SER A 101 11.72 -14.20 -19.61
C SER A 101 11.36 -12.86 -20.26
N PHE A 102 11.35 -12.82 -21.61
CA PHE A 102 10.89 -11.65 -22.35
C PHE A 102 9.44 -11.26 -22.00
N TYR A 103 8.58 -12.26 -21.78
CA TYR A 103 7.19 -12.05 -21.36
C TYR A 103 7.10 -11.28 -20.03
N PHE A 104 7.96 -11.59 -19.07
CA PHE A 104 8.04 -10.86 -17.81
C PHE A 104 8.39 -9.39 -18.04
N TRP A 105 9.37 -9.09 -18.87
CA TRP A 105 9.76 -7.71 -19.21
C TRP A 105 8.61 -6.92 -19.83
N THR A 106 7.83 -7.56 -20.71
CA THR A 106 6.65 -6.93 -21.32
C THR A 106 5.61 -6.56 -20.26
N LEU A 107 5.28 -7.48 -19.35
CA LEU A 107 4.32 -7.23 -18.28
C LEU A 107 4.79 -6.13 -17.33
N VAL A 108 6.06 -6.15 -16.93
CA VAL A 108 6.64 -5.12 -16.05
C VAL A 108 6.64 -3.75 -16.73
N SER A 109 6.90 -3.69 -18.03
CA SER A 109 6.85 -2.43 -18.78
C SER A 109 5.43 -1.85 -18.81
N ILE A 110 4.43 -2.66 -19.11
CA ILE A 110 3.02 -2.24 -19.07
C ILE A 110 2.64 -1.74 -17.67
N GLN A 111 3.02 -2.50 -16.62
CA GLN A 111 2.76 -2.12 -15.24
C GLN A 111 3.45 -0.80 -14.89
N ALA A 112 4.71 -0.60 -15.30
CA ALA A 112 5.46 0.63 -15.04
C ALA A 112 4.77 1.86 -15.63
N PHE A 113 4.35 1.80 -16.91
CA PHE A 113 3.61 2.89 -17.54
C PHE A 113 2.28 3.17 -16.85
N ALA A 114 1.50 2.14 -16.57
CA ALA A 114 0.23 2.28 -15.86
C ALA A 114 0.43 2.89 -14.46
N SER A 115 1.47 2.47 -13.74
CA SER A 115 1.80 2.99 -12.42
C SER A 115 2.20 4.46 -12.44
N ILE A 116 3.00 4.89 -13.41
CA ILE A 116 3.39 6.31 -13.56
C ILE A 116 2.14 7.17 -13.73
N ILE A 117 1.22 6.77 -14.60
CA ILE A 117 -0.04 7.51 -14.83
C ILE A 117 -0.88 7.52 -13.54
N ALA A 118 -1.13 6.35 -12.96
CA ALA A 118 -2.00 6.22 -11.79
C ALA A 118 -1.46 7.00 -10.58
N VAL A 119 -0.16 6.86 -10.28
CA VAL A 119 0.46 7.54 -9.14
C VAL A 119 0.56 9.04 -9.39
N SER A 120 0.78 9.50 -10.63
CA SER A 120 0.76 10.93 -10.96
C SER A 120 -0.62 11.55 -10.75
N LEU A 121 -1.68 10.88 -11.16
CA LEU A 121 -3.06 11.32 -10.91
C LEU A 121 -3.39 11.35 -9.42
N LEU A 122 -2.97 10.33 -8.68
CA LEU A 122 -3.15 10.26 -7.23
C LEU A 122 -2.39 11.38 -6.52
N THR A 123 -1.12 11.60 -6.88
CA THR A 123 -0.30 12.70 -6.34
C THR A 123 -0.97 14.05 -6.60
N LYS A 124 -1.47 14.26 -7.82
CA LYS A 124 -2.21 15.49 -8.15
C LYS A 124 -3.48 15.64 -7.31
N ALA A 125 -4.20 14.57 -7.09
CA ALA A 125 -5.37 14.59 -6.22
C ALA A 125 -5.01 14.98 -4.77
N TYR A 126 -3.90 14.45 -4.23
CA TYR A 126 -3.40 14.83 -2.89
C TYR A 126 -2.90 16.27 -2.80
N GLN A 127 -2.43 16.86 -3.89
CA GLN A 127 -2.09 18.29 -3.92
C GLN A 127 -3.32 19.19 -3.89
N MET A 128 -4.44 18.74 -4.49
CA MET A 128 -5.66 19.55 -4.67
C MET A 128 -6.66 19.43 -3.53
N ALA A 129 -6.62 18.36 -2.75
CA ALA A 129 -7.62 18.07 -1.74
C ALA A 129 -7.00 17.55 -0.44
N ASP A 130 -7.72 17.78 0.68
CA ASP A 130 -7.32 17.25 2.00
C ASP A 130 -7.21 15.73 1.97
N THR A 131 -6.10 15.22 2.46
CA THR A 131 -5.77 13.79 2.57
C THR A 131 -6.91 12.99 3.22
N THR A 132 -7.58 13.55 4.23
CA THR A 132 -8.68 12.88 4.94
C THR A 132 -9.85 12.56 4.01
N TYR A 133 -10.09 13.39 3.01
CA TYR A 133 -11.17 13.19 2.05
C TYR A 133 -10.79 12.16 0.99
N LEU A 134 -9.56 12.21 0.51
CA LEU A 134 -9.05 11.32 -0.53
C LEU A 134 -8.88 9.87 -0.07
N ASN A 135 -8.50 9.65 1.18
CA ASN A 135 -8.32 8.31 1.73
C ASN A 135 -9.57 7.41 1.57
N VAL A 136 -10.77 7.99 1.49
CA VAL A 136 -12.00 7.21 1.26
C VAL A 136 -11.97 6.53 -0.10
N PHE A 137 -11.44 7.20 -1.12
CA PHE A 137 -11.33 6.64 -2.46
C PHE A 137 -10.27 5.53 -2.53
N GLU A 138 -9.26 5.56 -1.65
CA GLU A 138 -8.25 4.50 -1.57
C GLU A 138 -8.83 3.17 -1.08
N TYR A 139 -9.93 3.18 -0.31
CA TYR A 139 -10.61 1.93 0.06
C TYR A 139 -11.18 1.18 -1.14
N PHE A 140 -11.47 1.89 -2.23
CA PHE A 140 -11.88 1.26 -3.48
C PHE A 140 -10.76 0.39 -4.07
N PHE A 141 -9.50 0.79 -3.88
CA PHE A 141 -8.35 -0.02 -4.25
C PHE A 141 -8.32 -1.35 -3.50
N LEU A 142 -8.67 -1.35 -2.22
CA LEU A 142 -8.68 -2.58 -1.42
C LEU A 142 -9.70 -3.60 -1.95
N ILE A 143 -10.88 -3.11 -2.36
CA ILE A 143 -11.94 -3.95 -2.93
C ILE A 143 -11.49 -4.48 -4.31
N SER A 144 -10.99 -3.60 -5.18
CA SER A 144 -10.55 -3.99 -6.53
C SER A 144 -9.35 -4.95 -6.50
N ALA A 145 -8.42 -4.77 -5.56
CA ALA A 145 -7.31 -5.69 -5.36
C ALA A 145 -7.79 -7.09 -4.91
N GLY A 146 -8.76 -7.14 -3.99
CA GLY A 146 -9.38 -8.40 -3.55
C GLY A 146 -10.09 -9.14 -4.70
N VAL A 147 -10.85 -8.42 -5.52
CA VAL A 147 -11.52 -8.96 -6.70
C VAL A 147 -10.50 -9.46 -7.73
N ALA A 148 -9.45 -8.70 -7.99
CA ALA A 148 -8.37 -9.09 -8.90
C ALA A 148 -7.63 -10.34 -8.40
N ALA A 149 -7.33 -10.43 -7.11
CA ALA A 149 -6.71 -11.60 -6.50
C ALA A 149 -7.58 -12.86 -6.67
N TRP A 150 -8.89 -12.72 -6.53
CA TRP A 150 -9.82 -13.82 -6.75
C TRP A 150 -9.88 -14.25 -8.23
N ILE A 151 -10.00 -13.28 -9.17
CA ILE A 151 -10.16 -13.58 -10.61
C ILE A 151 -8.86 -14.13 -11.22
N PHE A 152 -7.72 -13.48 -10.96
CA PHE A 152 -6.46 -13.80 -11.65
C PHE A 152 -5.62 -14.87 -10.94
N PHE A 153 -5.72 -14.95 -9.61
CA PHE A 153 -4.91 -15.86 -8.80
C PHE A 153 -5.72 -16.96 -8.12
N ASN A 154 -7.04 -16.98 -8.34
CA ASN A 154 -7.96 -17.95 -7.72
C ASN A 154 -7.84 -17.99 -6.18
N GLN A 155 -7.39 -16.87 -5.58
CA GLN A 155 -7.25 -16.74 -4.14
C GLN A 155 -8.60 -16.46 -3.50
N LYS A 156 -9.08 -17.41 -2.69
CA LYS A 156 -10.30 -17.21 -1.89
C LYS A 156 -9.94 -16.34 -0.67
N LEU A 157 -10.60 -15.19 -0.58
CA LEU A 157 -10.50 -14.36 0.61
C LEU A 157 -11.13 -15.11 1.80
N SER A 158 -10.40 -15.17 2.90
CA SER A 158 -10.93 -15.70 4.16
C SER A 158 -12.09 -14.83 4.65
N SER A 159 -13.07 -15.44 5.33
CA SER A 159 -14.17 -14.69 5.97
C SER A 159 -13.65 -13.63 6.95
N TYR A 160 -12.55 -13.90 7.62
CA TYR A 160 -11.86 -12.93 8.49
C TYR A 160 -11.32 -11.73 7.71
N THR A 161 -10.70 -11.98 6.56
CA THR A 161 -10.20 -10.91 5.68
C THR A 161 -11.33 -10.04 5.17
N ILE A 162 -12.44 -10.65 4.74
CA ILE A 162 -13.63 -9.91 4.27
C ILE A 162 -14.20 -9.04 5.39
N SER A 163 -14.37 -9.60 6.60
CA SER A 163 -14.90 -8.84 7.74
C SER A 163 -13.99 -7.68 8.15
N GLY A 164 -12.68 -7.88 8.12
CA GLY A 164 -11.70 -6.82 8.38
C GLY A 164 -11.75 -5.71 7.34
N ILE A 165 -11.86 -6.04 6.04
CA ILE A 165 -12.03 -5.05 4.96
C ILE A 165 -13.30 -4.23 5.18
N VAL A 166 -14.43 -4.86 5.50
CA VAL A 166 -15.70 -4.17 5.76
C VAL A 166 -15.55 -3.18 6.93
N LEU A 167 -14.90 -3.58 8.03
CA LEU A 167 -14.65 -2.68 9.16
C LEU A 167 -13.78 -1.48 8.79
N ILE A 168 -12.74 -1.68 7.99
CA ILE A 168 -11.86 -0.60 7.51
C ILE A 168 -12.64 0.38 6.64
N VAL A 169 -13.47 -0.13 5.72
CA VAL A 169 -14.31 0.73 4.85
C VAL A 169 -15.32 1.53 5.69
N ILE A 170 -15.99 0.90 6.66
CA ILE A 170 -16.92 1.59 7.58
C ILE A 170 -16.18 2.68 8.37
N ALA A 171 -14.99 2.37 8.91
CA ALA A 171 -14.17 3.35 9.62
C ALA A 171 -13.84 4.56 8.74
N GLY A 172 -13.45 4.33 7.51
CA GLY A 172 -13.15 5.39 6.54
C GLY A 172 -14.36 6.26 6.22
N LEU A 173 -15.52 5.66 6.01
CA LEU A 173 -16.77 6.39 5.79
C LEU A 173 -17.14 7.28 6.98
N ILE A 174 -16.98 6.77 8.23
CA ILE A 174 -17.21 7.55 9.44
C ILE A 174 -16.29 8.77 9.51
N VAL A 175 -14.99 8.61 9.18
CA VAL A 175 -14.03 9.73 9.15
C VAL A 175 -14.45 10.77 8.11
N SER A 176 -14.80 10.33 6.90
CA SER A 176 -15.23 11.23 5.82
C SER A 176 -16.44 12.04 6.21
N LEU A 177 -17.50 11.41 6.71
CA LEU A 177 -18.71 12.08 7.14
C LEU A 177 -18.46 13.05 8.30
N ALA A 178 -17.57 12.66 9.25
CA ALA A 178 -17.19 13.53 10.36
C ALA A 178 -16.37 14.76 9.94
N SER A 179 -15.71 14.73 8.77
CA SER A 179 -14.97 15.87 8.25
C SER A 179 -15.85 16.89 7.55
N GLN A 180 -16.94 16.43 6.91
CA GLN A 180 -17.91 17.32 6.24
C GLN A 180 -18.75 18.17 7.21
N THR A 181 -18.97 17.70 8.43
CA THR A 181 -19.81 18.39 9.43
C THR A 181 -19.10 19.61 10.06
N LYS A 182 -17.83 19.88 9.71
CA LYS A 182 -17.04 21.01 10.23
C LYS A 182 -16.85 22.17 9.24
N LYS A 183 -17.45 22.12 8.09
CA LYS A 183 -17.67 23.28 7.20
C LYS A 183 -19.02 23.88 7.48
#